data_30e7e1a26f3632d03727b649e92b7f86
#
_entry.id   30e7e1a26f3632d03727b649e92b7f86
#
_cell.length_a   1.000
_cell.length_b   1.000
_cell.length_c   1.000
_cell.angle_alpha   90.00
_cell.angle_beta   90.00
_cell.angle_gamma   90.00
#
_symmetry.space_group_name_H-M   'P 1'
#
loop_
_entity.id
_entity.type
_entity.pdbx_description
1 polymer ?
#
loop_
_entity_poly.entity_id
_entity_poly.type
_entity_poly.pdbx_seq_one_letter_code
_entity_poly.pdbx_strand_id
1 'polypeptide(L)'
;DRTVSRGLGDVYKRQSPFQHGEVFVTEDGAETDLDLGHYERFIDTKMSKRNNFTAGRVYEHVLRKERRGDYLGGTVQIIPHITDEIKRRVYKGSEGAEIALVEIGGTVGDIESQPFLEAIRQMKFELGSNRALFMHLTLVPYIATAGETKTKPTQHSVKELRSIGIQPDILVCRSEVAIEAPERSKIALFTNVEQRAVISLPDAESIYTIPSLLKSQGLDGIVTQRFGLDCKEADLTEWDAVAQAKLNPKREVTIAMVGKYMELLDAYKSLIEAISHAGIKSYTKVNTRYIDAEDIETQGVSLLAGVDAILVPGGFGERGTEGKIKTVQYARENKIPYLGICLGMQVAVIEFARNVAGWSDANSSEFDANSKHCVVGLITEWTDEAGHIEQRSEGSDLGGTMRLGAQQCRLQEGSLAHQCYQQDVITERHRHRYEVNNTFVEQLEVAGLKFSGRSMDGSLVEMVEIADHPWFVACQFHPEFTSTPRAGHGLFEGFVGAAII
;
A
#
# COMPACT_ATOMS: atom_id res chain seq x y z
N ASP A 1 -14.99 8.21 -8.77
CA ASP A 1 -14.12 9.10 -8.02
C ASP A 1 -12.67 8.71 -8.27
N ARG A 2 -11.80 9.71 -8.45
CA ARG A 2 -10.36 9.49 -8.59
C ARG A 2 -9.62 10.41 -7.63
N THR A 3 -8.73 9.84 -6.84
CA THR A 3 -7.84 10.59 -5.96
C THR A 3 -6.52 10.85 -6.67
N VAL A 4 -6.03 12.09 -6.56
CA VAL A 4 -4.70 12.48 -7.03
C VAL A 4 -3.91 12.88 -5.79
N SER A 5 -2.90 12.08 -5.44
CA SER A 5 -2.03 12.32 -4.31
C SER A 5 -0.70 12.92 -4.73
N ARG A 6 -0.10 13.67 -3.83
CA ARG A 6 1.24 14.20 -3.95
C ARG A 6 2.08 13.81 -2.75
N GLY A 7 3.13 13.03 -2.98
CA GLY A 7 4.21 12.86 -2.02
C GLY A 7 5.17 14.05 -2.03
N LEU A 8 5.50 14.62 -0.87
CA LEU A 8 6.57 15.57 -0.67
C LEU A 8 7.90 14.82 -0.62
N GLY A 9 8.83 15.22 -1.46
CA GLY A 9 10.22 14.75 -1.39
C GLY A 9 10.48 13.51 -2.22
N ASP A 10 11.43 13.57 -2.94
CA ASP A 10 12.41 12.74 -3.60
C ASP A 10 12.51 12.96 -5.09
N VAL A 11 13.66 13.53 -5.43
CA VAL A 11 14.05 13.78 -6.82
C VAL A 11 14.36 12.47 -7.56
N TYR A 12 14.71 11.41 -6.82
CA TYR A 12 14.98 10.06 -7.36
C TYR A 12 14.44 9.00 -6.41
N LYS A 13 13.34 8.34 -6.79
CA LYS A 13 12.74 7.28 -6.01
C LYS A 13 13.57 5.98 -6.06
N ARG A 14 14.46 5.82 -5.11
CA ARG A 14 14.64 4.54 -4.40
C ARG A 14 14.07 4.76 -3.02
N GLN A 15 12.78 4.60 -2.87
CA GLN A 15 12.14 4.72 -1.56
C GLN A 15 12.70 3.64 -0.65
N SER A 16 13.39 4.07 0.41
CA SER A 16 13.74 3.17 1.48
C SER A 16 12.52 3.00 2.38
N PRO A 17 12.02 1.78 2.62
CA PRO A 17 10.93 1.54 3.57
C PRO A 17 11.22 2.12 4.96
N PHE A 18 12.48 2.27 5.30
CA PHE A 18 12.95 2.87 6.55
C PHE A 18 12.58 4.35 6.72
N GLN A 19 12.53 5.12 5.62
CA GLN A 19 12.25 6.56 5.68
C GLN A 19 10.81 6.91 5.31
N HIS A 20 10.18 6.12 4.44
CA HIS A 20 8.90 6.46 3.81
C HIS A 20 7.81 5.40 3.99
N GLY A 21 8.08 4.36 4.80
CA GLY A 21 7.17 3.23 4.95
C GLY A 21 7.11 2.34 3.70
N GLU A 22 5.98 1.68 3.51
CA GLU A 22 5.78 0.73 2.41
C GLU A 22 5.88 1.39 1.04
N VAL A 23 6.50 0.68 0.10
CA VAL A 23 6.41 1.01 -1.32
C VAL A 23 5.20 0.31 -1.91
N PHE A 24 4.13 1.08 -2.12
CA PHE A 24 2.91 0.57 -2.74
C PHE A 24 3.06 0.51 -4.26
N VAL A 25 2.60 -0.58 -4.88
CA VAL A 25 2.68 -0.78 -6.33
C VAL A 25 1.29 -0.73 -6.95
N THR A 26 1.11 0.13 -7.95
CA THR A 26 -0.12 0.24 -8.73
C THR A 26 -0.23 -0.85 -9.80
N GLU A 27 -1.42 -1.04 -10.40
CA GLU A 27 -1.59 -2.02 -11.49
C GLU A 27 -0.66 -1.78 -12.68
N ASP A 28 -0.45 -0.53 -13.06
CA ASP A 28 0.43 -0.13 -14.16
C ASP A 28 1.92 -0.03 -13.76
N GLY A 29 2.29 -0.60 -12.61
CA GLY A 29 3.67 -0.73 -12.14
C GLY A 29 4.31 0.58 -11.68
N ALA A 30 3.55 1.52 -11.13
CA ALA A 30 4.13 2.64 -10.41
C ALA A 30 4.49 2.21 -8.99
N GLU A 31 5.73 2.50 -8.58
CA GLU A 31 6.11 2.50 -7.17
C GLU A 31 5.74 3.85 -6.55
N THR A 32 4.93 3.83 -5.51
CA THR A 32 4.38 5.02 -4.85
C THR A 32 4.51 4.92 -3.35
N ASP A 33 4.17 5.99 -2.63
CA ASP A 33 4.02 5.94 -1.18
C ASP A 33 2.79 5.11 -0.76
N LEU A 34 2.69 4.83 0.52
CA LEU A 34 1.64 4.00 1.11
C LEU A 34 0.22 4.62 1.02
N ASP A 35 0.12 5.93 0.80
CA ASP A 35 -1.16 6.64 0.78
C ASP A 35 -2.07 6.15 -0.36
N LEU A 36 -1.50 5.81 -1.52
CA LEU A 36 -2.28 5.27 -2.62
C LEU A 36 -2.99 3.96 -2.26
N GLY A 37 -2.37 3.14 -1.42
CA GLY A 37 -3.00 1.94 -0.87
C GLY A 37 -4.22 2.27 -0.03
N HIS A 38 -4.15 3.31 0.81
CA HIS A 38 -5.30 3.78 1.57
C HIS A 38 -6.44 4.24 0.67
N TYR A 39 -6.13 5.01 -0.39
CA TYR A 39 -7.16 5.45 -1.33
C TYR A 39 -7.83 4.27 -2.03
N GLU A 40 -7.07 3.33 -2.58
CA GLU A 40 -7.66 2.14 -3.23
C GLU A 40 -8.57 1.37 -2.28
N ARG A 41 -8.16 1.16 -1.03
CA ARG A 41 -8.93 0.43 -0.03
C ARG A 41 -10.25 1.11 0.35
N PHE A 42 -10.24 2.45 0.45
CA PHE A 42 -11.43 3.20 0.88
C PHE A 42 -12.40 3.52 -0.26
N ILE A 43 -11.90 3.91 -1.43
CA ILE A 43 -12.77 4.32 -2.55
C ILE A 43 -13.01 3.22 -3.58
N ASP A 44 -12.37 2.05 -3.44
CA ASP A 44 -12.48 0.90 -4.34
C ASP A 44 -12.20 1.28 -5.82
N THR A 45 -11.18 2.10 -6.02
CA THR A 45 -10.78 2.59 -7.33
C THR A 45 -9.30 2.34 -7.55
N LYS A 46 -8.95 1.65 -8.63
CA LYS A 46 -7.56 1.33 -8.98
C LYS A 46 -6.77 2.60 -9.28
N MET A 47 -5.65 2.76 -8.59
CA MET A 47 -4.70 3.85 -8.82
C MET A 47 -3.70 3.51 -9.93
N SER A 48 -3.10 4.54 -10.50
CA SER A 48 -2.16 4.44 -11.62
C SER A 48 -1.04 5.46 -11.49
N LYS A 49 -0.05 5.41 -12.39
CA LYS A 49 1.02 6.41 -12.53
C LYS A 49 0.53 7.86 -12.64
N ARG A 50 -0.75 8.06 -13.00
CA ARG A 50 -1.37 9.38 -13.13
C ARG A 50 -1.82 9.96 -11.78
N ASN A 51 -2.01 9.12 -10.77
CA ASN A 51 -2.60 9.49 -9.49
C ASN A 51 -1.58 9.96 -8.44
N ASN A 52 -0.28 9.83 -8.73
CA ASN A 52 0.78 10.32 -7.85
C ASN A 52 1.88 11.00 -8.67
N PHE A 53 2.30 12.18 -8.22
CA PHE A 53 3.47 12.85 -8.77
C PHE A 53 4.15 13.73 -7.72
N THR A 54 5.47 13.82 -7.78
CA THR A 54 6.30 14.56 -6.84
C THR A 54 6.76 15.91 -7.41
N ALA A 55 7.20 16.81 -6.55
CA ALA A 55 7.85 18.06 -6.96
C ALA A 55 9.01 17.79 -7.93
N GLY A 56 9.88 16.82 -7.61
CA GLY A 56 11.01 16.45 -8.47
C GLY A 56 10.59 16.08 -9.89
N ARG A 57 9.53 15.29 -10.07
CA ARG A 57 9.01 14.96 -11.42
C ARG A 57 8.45 16.16 -12.17
N VAL A 58 7.87 17.13 -11.47
CA VAL A 58 7.38 18.37 -12.07
C VAL A 58 8.56 19.21 -12.58
N TYR A 59 9.54 19.44 -11.71
CA TYR A 59 10.74 20.23 -12.07
C TYR A 59 11.54 19.54 -13.17
N GLU A 60 11.79 18.25 -13.09
CA GLU A 60 12.49 17.50 -14.15
C GLU A 60 11.82 17.67 -15.50
N HIS A 61 10.49 17.55 -15.55
CA HIS A 61 9.72 17.69 -16.79
C HIS A 61 9.89 19.08 -17.40
N VAL A 62 9.77 20.13 -16.58
CA VAL A 62 9.91 21.53 -17.05
C VAL A 62 11.34 21.82 -17.50
N LEU A 63 12.37 21.40 -16.74
CA LEU A 63 13.77 21.53 -17.11
C LEU A 63 14.12 20.78 -18.40
N ARG A 64 13.54 19.59 -18.59
CA ARG A 64 13.73 18.81 -19.82
C ARG A 64 13.13 19.52 -21.03
N LYS A 65 11.95 20.15 -20.88
CA LYS A 65 11.34 20.99 -21.93
C LYS A 65 12.19 22.21 -22.24
N GLU A 66 12.68 22.88 -21.20
CA GLU A 66 13.57 24.06 -21.38
C GLU A 66 14.81 23.70 -22.21
N ARG A 67 15.51 22.62 -21.85
CA ARG A 67 16.71 22.14 -22.56
C ARG A 67 16.43 21.72 -24.00
N ARG A 68 15.22 21.29 -24.33
CA ARG A 68 14.80 20.98 -25.72
C ARG A 68 14.43 22.21 -26.52
N GLY A 69 14.30 23.37 -25.86
CA GLY A 69 13.87 24.61 -26.52
C GLY A 69 12.35 24.76 -26.67
N ASP A 70 11.54 23.95 -25.96
CA ASP A 70 10.08 24.00 -26.09
C ASP A 70 9.46 25.33 -25.66
N TYR A 71 10.21 26.16 -24.91
CA TYR A 71 9.83 27.53 -24.52
C TYR A 71 10.36 28.64 -25.41
N LEU A 72 10.93 28.31 -26.58
CA LEU A 72 11.35 29.23 -27.62
C LEU A 72 12.28 30.36 -27.12
N GLY A 73 13.14 30.05 -26.14
CA GLY A 73 14.09 31.03 -25.55
C GLY A 73 13.48 31.95 -24.49
N GLY A 74 12.21 31.71 -24.10
CA GLY A 74 11.58 32.44 -22.99
C GLY A 74 12.18 32.06 -21.65
N THR A 75 12.19 32.99 -20.68
CA THR A 75 12.63 32.74 -19.32
C THR A 75 11.63 31.78 -18.60
N VAL A 76 12.12 30.64 -18.18
CA VAL A 76 11.32 29.68 -17.41
C VAL A 76 11.21 30.11 -15.93
N GLN A 77 10.01 30.20 -15.43
CA GLN A 77 9.70 30.66 -14.06
C GLN A 77 8.77 29.68 -13.36
N ILE A 78 8.66 29.78 -12.04
CA ILE A 78 7.71 28.94 -11.29
C ILE A 78 6.28 29.22 -11.76
N ILE A 79 5.91 30.50 -11.86
CA ILE A 79 4.66 30.96 -12.45
C ILE A 79 5.02 31.54 -13.84
N PRO A 80 4.47 31.03 -14.95
CA PRO A 80 3.44 29.99 -15.01
C PRO A 80 3.96 28.56 -15.20
N HIS A 81 5.21 28.31 -15.52
CA HIS A 81 5.67 27.06 -16.12
C HIS A 81 5.54 25.84 -15.19
N ILE A 82 5.95 25.99 -13.90
CA ILE A 82 5.79 24.93 -12.90
C ILE A 82 4.33 24.78 -12.49
N THR A 83 3.63 25.90 -12.25
CA THR A 83 2.20 25.85 -11.88
C THR A 83 1.33 25.24 -12.98
N ASP A 84 1.59 25.55 -14.24
CA ASP A 84 0.86 24.97 -15.38
C ASP A 84 1.13 23.46 -15.51
N GLU A 85 2.37 23.01 -15.29
CA GLU A 85 2.67 21.57 -15.28
C GLU A 85 1.97 20.85 -14.13
N ILE A 86 1.88 21.46 -12.94
CA ILE A 86 1.12 20.91 -11.81
C ILE A 86 -0.37 20.81 -12.18
N LYS A 87 -0.98 21.89 -12.68
CA LYS A 87 -2.38 21.91 -13.12
C LYS A 87 -2.65 20.84 -14.18
N ARG A 88 -1.80 20.74 -15.18
CA ARG A 88 -1.88 19.72 -16.24
C ARG A 88 -1.88 18.31 -15.67
N ARG A 89 -1.04 18.00 -14.67
CA ARG A 89 -1.01 16.69 -14.02
C ARG A 89 -2.25 16.42 -13.20
N VAL A 90 -2.78 17.41 -12.48
CA VAL A 90 -4.03 17.29 -11.75
C VAL A 90 -5.17 16.97 -12.71
N TYR A 91 -5.31 17.72 -13.81
CA TYR A 91 -6.33 17.44 -14.83
C TYR A 91 -6.17 16.05 -15.44
N LYS A 92 -4.94 15.62 -15.73
CA LYS A 92 -4.68 14.29 -16.27
C LYS A 92 -5.04 13.18 -15.28
N GLY A 93 -4.78 13.38 -13.98
CA GLY A 93 -5.15 12.44 -12.92
C GLY A 93 -6.65 12.33 -12.69
N SER A 94 -7.40 13.43 -12.94
CA SER A 94 -8.85 13.51 -12.79
C SER A 94 -9.63 13.15 -14.06
N GLU A 95 -8.96 12.82 -15.16
CA GLU A 95 -9.60 12.55 -16.45
C GLU A 95 -10.60 11.39 -16.36
N GLY A 96 -11.84 11.63 -16.77
CA GLY A 96 -12.93 10.66 -16.74
C GLY A 96 -13.61 10.47 -15.38
N ALA A 97 -13.27 11.28 -14.37
CA ALA A 97 -13.93 11.29 -13.07
C ALA A 97 -14.95 12.44 -12.98
N GLU A 98 -16.09 12.20 -12.33
CA GLU A 98 -17.07 13.25 -12.03
C GLU A 98 -16.58 14.13 -10.88
N ILE A 99 -15.91 13.53 -9.88
CA ILE A 99 -15.30 14.19 -8.74
C ILE A 99 -13.86 13.70 -8.60
N ALA A 100 -12.91 14.64 -8.44
CA ALA A 100 -11.53 14.35 -8.13
C ALA A 100 -11.17 14.87 -6.74
N LEU A 101 -10.64 13.99 -5.90
CA LEU A 101 -10.00 14.35 -4.64
C LEU A 101 -8.51 14.57 -4.90
N VAL A 102 -8.02 15.78 -4.62
CA VAL A 102 -6.63 16.15 -4.85
C VAL A 102 -5.98 16.49 -3.52
N GLU A 103 -5.07 15.63 -3.07
CA GLU A 103 -4.32 15.86 -1.85
C GLU A 103 -3.03 16.61 -2.14
N ILE A 104 -2.81 17.70 -1.40
CA ILE A 104 -1.55 18.43 -1.37
C ILE A 104 -0.83 18.05 -0.08
N GLY A 105 0.19 17.23 -0.20
CA GLY A 105 0.98 16.77 0.94
C GLY A 105 1.86 17.88 1.52
N GLY A 106 2.22 17.72 2.80
CA GLY A 106 3.05 18.64 3.57
C GLY A 106 2.27 19.64 4.40
N THR A 107 3.01 20.36 5.25
CA THR A 107 2.45 21.37 6.12
C THR A 107 2.28 22.69 5.35
N VAL A 108 1.16 23.38 5.58
CA VAL A 108 0.97 24.73 5.04
C VAL A 108 2.07 25.66 5.58
N GLY A 109 2.78 26.31 4.67
CA GLY A 109 3.94 27.14 4.99
C GLY A 109 5.29 26.52 4.59
N ASP A 110 5.33 25.21 4.28
CA ASP A 110 6.53 24.57 3.77
C ASP A 110 6.89 25.14 2.38
N ILE A 111 8.16 25.45 2.18
CA ILE A 111 8.67 26.05 0.95
C ILE A 111 8.40 25.17 -0.26
N GLU A 112 8.56 23.86 -0.11
CA GLU A 112 8.40 22.87 -1.16
C GLU A 112 6.94 22.77 -1.66
N SER A 113 5.96 23.11 -0.80
CA SER A 113 4.54 23.03 -1.15
C SER A 113 4.01 24.29 -1.85
N GLN A 114 4.71 25.41 -1.76
CA GLN A 114 4.24 26.70 -2.28
C GLN A 114 3.82 26.68 -3.76
N PRO A 115 4.59 26.09 -4.72
CA PRO A 115 4.16 26.03 -6.11
C PRO A 115 2.85 25.25 -6.31
N PHE A 116 2.59 24.25 -5.49
CA PHE A 116 1.36 23.46 -5.54
C PHE A 116 0.17 24.24 -4.99
N LEU A 117 0.36 24.92 -3.87
CA LEU A 117 -0.66 25.79 -3.28
C LEU A 117 -1.03 26.90 -4.26
N GLU A 118 -0.04 27.51 -4.92
CA GLU A 118 -0.27 28.50 -5.97
C GLU A 118 -1.04 27.90 -7.16
N ALA A 119 -0.66 26.70 -7.61
CA ALA A 119 -1.36 26.03 -8.72
C ALA A 119 -2.84 25.76 -8.41
N ILE A 120 -3.16 25.21 -7.22
CA ILE A 120 -4.57 24.94 -6.85
C ILE A 120 -5.37 26.22 -6.60
N ARG A 121 -4.70 27.29 -6.11
CA ARG A 121 -5.34 28.62 -6.01
C ARG A 121 -5.75 29.12 -7.38
N GLN A 122 -4.86 29.01 -8.39
CA GLN A 122 -5.17 29.36 -9.79
C GLN A 122 -6.31 28.49 -10.33
N MET A 123 -6.26 27.17 -10.10
CA MET A 123 -7.32 26.25 -10.54
C MET A 123 -8.70 26.62 -9.99
N LYS A 124 -8.79 27.00 -8.71
CA LYS A 124 -10.09 27.45 -8.15
C LYS A 124 -10.59 28.71 -8.84
N PHE A 125 -9.71 29.64 -9.15
CA PHE A 125 -10.05 30.85 -9.90
C PHE A 125 -10.54 30.52 -11.32
N GLU A 126 -9.82 29.63 -12.03
CA GLU A 126 -10.14 29.20 -13.39
C GLU A 126 -11.45 28.38 -13.47
N LEU A 127 -11.67 27.49 -12.50
CA LEU A 127 -12.86 26.61 -12.46
C LEU A 127 -14.10 27.29 -11.90
N GLY A 128 -13.92 28.32 -11.08
CA GLY A 128 -15.01 28.95 -10.33
C GLY A 128 -15.40 28.23 -9.04
N SER A 129 -16.11 28.94 -8.16
CA SER A 129 -16.43 28.49 -6.81
C SER A 129 -17.31 27.24 -6.73
N ASN A 130 -18.05 26.93 -7.80
CA ASN A 130 -18.98 25.78 -7.84
C ASN A 130 -18.31 24.49 -8.34
N ARG A 131 -17.04 24.55 -8.76
CA ARG A 131 -16.31 23.40 -9.31
C ARG A 131 -15.03 23.05 -8.55
N ALA A 132 -14.66 23.84 -7.56
CA ALA A 132 -13.52 23.57 -6.71
C ALA A 132 -13.84 23.95 -5.26
N LEU A 133 -13.47 23.06 -4.33
CA LEU A 133 -13.67 23.21 -2.89
C LEU A 133 -12.33 22.94 -2.19
N PHE A 134 -12.00 23.78 -1.20
CA PHE A 134 -10.83 23.57 -0.36
C PHE A 134 -11.22 23.02 0.99
N MET A 135 -10.76 21.80 1.27
CA MET A 135 -10.85 21.17 2.58
C MET A 135 -9.47 21.22 3.23
N HIS A 136 -9.36 21.84 4.39
CA HIS A 136 -8.10 21.94 5.11
C HIS A 136 -8.13 21.03 6.33
N LEU A 137 -7.21 20.06 6.34
CA LEU A 137 -6.98 19.19 7.49
C LEU A 137 -6.02 19.88 8.46
N THR A 138 -6.40 19.98 9.73
CA THR A 138 -5.64 20.69 10.74
C THR A 138 -5.63 19.95 12.07
N LEU A 139 -4.65 20.24 12.92
CA LEU A 139 -4.51 19.65 14.25
C LEU A 139 -5.01 20.63 15.31
N VAL A 140 -5.87 20.15 16.20
CA VAL A 140 -6.32 20.83 17.42
C VAL A 140 -5.78 20.06 18.63
N PRO A 141 -4.60 20.42 19.16
CA PRO A 141 -3.99 19.69 20.26
C PRO A 141 -4.86 19.72 21.51
N TYR A 142 -4.93 18.59 22.21
CA TYR A 142 -5.50 18.48 23.53
C TYR A 142 -4.40 18.51 24.58
N ILE A 143 -4.54 19.37 25.60
CA ILE A 143 -3.60 19.45 26.71
C ILE A 143 -4.21 18.71 27.89
N ALA A 144 -3.84 17.46 28.08
CA ALA A 144 -4.41 16.60 29.12
C ALA A 144 -4.28 17.18 30.53
N THR A 145 -3.16 17.83 30.85
CA THR A 145 -2.94 18.47 32.16
C THR A 145 -3.86 19.68 32.44
N ALA A 146 -4.35 20.34 31.38
CA ALA A 146 -5.26 21.48 31.48
C ALA A 146 -6.72 21.09 31.18
N GLY A 147 -6.97 19.91 30.66
CA GLY A 147 -8.29 19.43 30.25
C GLY A 147 -8.93 20.24 29.12
N GLU A 148 -8.12 20.85 28.25
CA GLU A 148 -8.64 21.74 27.20
C GLU A 148 -7.98 21.53 25.82
N THR A 149 -8.74 21.78 24.74
CA THR A 149 -8.26 21.85 23.40
C THR A 149 -7.67 23.21 23.04
N LYS A 150 -6.60 23.25 22.27
CA LYS A 150 -5.92 24.48 21.84
C LYS A 150 -6.24 24.80 20.39
N THR A 151 -7.10 25.78 20.13
CA THR A 151 -7.53 26.18 18.80
C THR A 151 -6.55 27.08 18.05
N LYS A 152 -5.55 27.66 18.73
CA LYS A 152 -4.58 28.57 18.12
C LYS A 152 -3.76 27.96 16.96
N PRO A 153 -3.22 26.74 17.05
CA PRO A 153 -2.49 26.15 15.94
C PRO A 153 -3.30 26.10 14.64
N THR A 154 -4.57 25.68 14.72
CA THR A 154 -5.52 25.70 13.61
C THR A 154 -5.72 27.11 13.05
N GLN A 155 -5.93 28.11 13.91
CA GLN A 155 -6.08 29.51 13.49
C GLN A 155 -4.84 30.02 12.74
N HIS A 156 -3.64 29.66 13.20
CA HIS A 156 -2.38 30.03 12.53
C HIS A 156 -2.23 29.33 11.18
N SER A 157 -2.51 28.03 11.11
CA SER A 157 -2.45 27.28 9.85
C SER A 157 -3.40 27.86 8.81
N VAL A 158 -4.63 28.18 9.18
CA VAL A 158 -5.60 28.82 8.27
C VAL A 158 -5.18 30.25 7.90
N LYS A 159 -4.59 31.01 8.83
CA LYS A 159 -4.06 32.35 8.54
C LYS A 159 -2.96 32.28 7.48
N GLU A 160 -2.04 31.31 7.60
CA GLU A 160 -0.98 31.08 6.63
C GLU A 160 -1.56 30.71 5.25
N LEU A 161 -2.51 29.79 5.21
CA LEU A 161 -3.19 29.40 3.96
C LEU A 161 -3.89 30.60 3.30
N ARG A 162 -4.53 31.46 4.09
CA ARG A 162 -5.16 32.70 3.59
C ARG A 162 -4.16 33.73 3.07
N SER A 163 -2.94 33.78 3.63
CA SER A 163 -1.87 34.67 3.13
C SER A 163 -1.42 34.31 1.71
N ILE A 164 -1.58 33.03 1.32
CA ILE A 164 -1.34 32.52 -0.03
C ILE A 164 -2.55 32.79 -0.97
N GLY A 165 -3.67 33.28 -0.41
CA GLY A 165 -4.90 33.55 -1.17
C GLY A 165 -5.88 32.38 -1.25
N ILE A 166 -5.75 31.40 -0.34
CA ILE A 166 -6.66 30.25 -0.24
C ILE A 166 -7.52 30.40 1.00
N GLN A 167 -8.83 30.53 0.82
CA GLN A 167 -9.81 30.43 1.91
C GLN A 167 -10.39 29.02 1.91
N PRO A 168 -10.20 28.24 3.00
CA PRO A 168 -10.80 26.92 3.11
C PRO A 168 -12.34 27.05 3.20
N ASP A 169 -13.02 26.12 2.53
CA ASP A 169 -14.48 25.99 2.57
C ASP A 169 -14.89 25.08 3.74
N ILE A 170 -14.06 24.09 4.07
CA ILE A 170 -14.27 23.12 5.14
C ILE A 170 -12.97 22.96 5.93
N LEU A 171 -13.10 22.85 7.26
CA LEU A 171 -12.01 22.46 8.17
C LEU A 171 -12.30 21.09 8.74
N VAL A 172 -11.36 20.16 8.58
CA VAL A 172 -11.38 18.88 9.29
C VAL A 172 -10.34 18.96 10.41
N CYS A 173 -10.83 19.05 11.62
CA CYS A 173 -10.03 19.33 12.81
C CYS A 173 -9.72 18.01 13.54
N ARG A 174 -8.51 17.51 13.37
CA ARG A 174 -8.01 16.34 14.08
C ARG A 174 -7.66 16.68 15.52
N SER A 175 -8.08 15.85 16.46
CA SER A 175 -7.79 16.00 17.89
C SER A 175 -7.84 14.64 18.59
N GLU A 176 -7.18 14.51 19.74
CA GLU A 176 -7.31 13.31 20.59
C GLU A 176 -8.74 13.14 21.12
N VAL A 177 -9.46 14.23 21.34
CA VAL A 177 -10.82 14.24 21.87
C VAL A 177 -11.78 15.00 20.95
N ALA A 178 -13.08 14.78 21.09
CA ALA A 178 -14.08 15.55 20.35
C ALA A 178 -13.99 17.04 20.66
N ILE A 179 -14.12 17.88 19.64
CA ILE A 179 -14.10 19.34 19.76
C ILE A 179 -15.53 19.81 20.03
N GLU A 180 -15.75 20.41 21.18
CA GLU A 180 -17.06 20.86 21.63
C GLU A 180 -17.58 22.08 20.84
N ALA A 181 -18.87 22.36 20.96
CA ALA A 181 -19.52 23.43 20.22
C ALA A 181 -18.92 24.84 20.44
N PRO A 182 -18.51 25.24 21.65
CA PRO A 182 -17.85 26.53 21.89
C PRO A 182 -16.53 26.70 21.14
N GLU A 183 -15.68 25.64 21.13
CA GLU A 183 -14.41 25.64 20.42
C GLU A 183 -14.62 25.63 18.91
N ARG A 184 -15.60 24.86 18.40
CA ARG A 184 -15.98 24.87 16.98
C ARG A 184 -16.45 26.26 16.55
N SER A 185 -17.28 26.93 17.33
CA SER A 185 -17.74 28.31 17.07
C SER A 185 -16.57 29.29 17.05
N LYS A 186 -15.62 29.14 17.98
CA LYS A 186 -14.40 29.95 18.02
C LYS A 186 -13.52 29.71 16.78
N ILE A 187 -13.29 28.48 16.40
CA ILE A 187 -12.54 28.13 15.17
C ILE A 187 -13.23 28.77 13.98
N ALA A 188 -14.53 28.56 13.82
CA ALA A 188 -15.33 29.11 12.72
C ALA A 188 -15.16 30.63 12.58
N LEU A 189 -15.31 31.36 13.69
CA LEU A 189 -15.18 32.83 13.75
C LEU A 189 -13.78 33.29 13.27
N PHE A 190 -12.69 32.69 13.83
CA PHE A 190 -11.33 33.13 13.52
C PHE A 190 -10.84 32.72 12.14
N THR A 191 -11.41 31.66 11.56
CA THR A 191 -11.00 31.11 10.27
C THR A 191 -11.90 31.53 9.11
N ASN A 192 -13.02 32.24 9.40
CA ASN A 192 -14.03 32.64 8.41
C ASN A 192 -14.59 31.41 7.65
N VAL A 193 -14.89 30.35 8.38
CA VAL A 193 -15.54 29.12 7.87
C VAL A 193 -16.87 28.97 8.58
N GLU A 194 -17.91 28.49 7.88
CA GLU A 194 -19.20 28.21 8.50
C GLU A 194 -19.06 27.21 9.66
N GLN A 195 -19.73 27.42 10.77
CA GLN A 195 -19.61 26.54 11.95
C GLN A 195 -19.94 25.08 11.63
N ARG A 196 -20.94 24.83 10.76
CA ARG A 196 -21.28 23.48 10.32
C ARG A 196 -20.17 22.80 9.50
N ALA A 197 -19.30 23.59 8.87
CA ALA A 197 -18.18 23.13 8.07
C ALA A 197 -16.86 22.99 8.87
N VAL A 198 -16.91 23.20 10.20
CA VAL A 198 -15.84 22.85 11.11
C VAL A 198 -16.12 21.45 11.66
N ILE A 199 -15.49 20.45 11.06
CA ILE A 199 -15.70 19.03 11.34
C ILE A 199 -14.73 18.59 12.43
N SER A 200 -15.26 18.00 13.51
CA SER A 200 -14.45 17.40 14.57
C SER A 200 -14.07 15.97 14.20
N LEU A 201 -12.78 15.66 14.18
CA LEU A 201 -12.27 14.34 13.88
C LEU A 201 -11.39 13.86 15.07
N PRO A 202 -12.02 13.34 16.14
CA PRO A 202 -11.30 12.76 17.27
C PRO A 202 -10.57 11.46 16.86
N ASP A 203 -9.60 11.07 17.68
CA ASP A 203 -8.98 9.76 17.52
C ASP A 203 -10.04 8.67 17.63
N ALA A 204 -10.08 7.79 16.64
CA ALA A 204 -11.07 6.75 16.52
C ALA A 204 -10.46 5.39 16.90
N GLU A 205 -11.25 4.54 17.56
CA GLU A 205 -10.85 3.16 17.89
C GLU A 205 -10.55 2.33 16.60
N SER A 206 -11.24 2.66 15.52
CA SER A 206 -11.00 2.09 14.19
C SER A 206 -11.20 3.13 13.10
N ILE A 207 -10.29 3.16 12.10
CA ILE A 207 -10.43 4.03 10.92
C ILE A 207 -11.71 3.74 10.14
N TYR A 208 -12.28 2.55 10.26
CA TYR A 208 -13.51 2.16 9.57
C TYR A 208 -14.78 2.80 10.15
N THR A 209 -14.70 3.43 11.33
CA THR A 209 -15.81 4.22 11.90
C THR A 209 -15.84 5.66 11.39
N ILE A 210 -14.74 6.12 10.77
CA ILE A 210 -14.60 7.51 10.31
C ILE A 210 -15.66 7.91 9.27
N PRO A 211 -16.01 7.08 8.26
CA PRO A 211 -17.05 7.44 7.29
C PRO A 211 -18.38 7.80 7.98
N SER A 212 -18.85 7.00 8.91
CA SER A 212 -20.10 7.26 9.66
C SER A 212 -19.98 8.47 10.58
N LEU A 213 -18.81 8.69 11.19
CA LEU A 213 -18.53 9.89 11.99
C LEU A 213 -18.61 11.17 11.15
N LEU A 214 -18.03 11.17 9.95
CA LEU A 214 -18.06 12.32 9.04
C LEU A 214 -19.48 12.58 8.50
N LYS A 215 -20.22 11.53 8.13
CA LYS A 215 -21.62 11.62 7.72
C LYS A 215 -22.50 12.18 8.83
N SER A 216 -22.30 11.73 10.08
CA SER A 216 -23.10 12.23 11.23
C SER A 216 -22.95 13.74 11.47
N GLN A 217 -21.86 14.32 10.99
CA GLN A 217 -21.59 15.77 11.05
C GLN A 217 -22.03 16.49 9.74
N GLY A 218 -22.56 15.78 8.78
CA GLY A 218 -23.11 16.32 7.53
C GLY A 218 -22.05 16.74 6.50
N LEU A 219 -20.83 16.18 6.56
CA LEU A 219 -19.75 16.53 5.64
C LEU A 219 -20.13 16.25 4.18
N ASP A 220 -20.72 15.11 3.91
CA ASP A 220 -21.24 14.71 2.59
C ASP A 220 -22.28 15.72 2.06
N GLY A 221 -23.23 16.11 2.92
CA GLY A 221 -24.23 17.11 2.59
C GLY A 221 -23.64 18.50 2.29
N ILE A 222 -22.60 18.92 3.02
CA ILE A 222 -21.90 20.18 2.75
C ILE A 222 -21.23 20.15 1.37
N VAL A 223 -20.54 19.04 1.03
CA VAL A 223 -19.85 18.89 -0.25
C VAL A 223 -20.84 18.86 -1.41
N THR A 224 -21.88 18.02 -1.32
CA THR A 224 -22.91 17.90 -2.38
C THR A 224 -23.65 19.20 -2.61
N GLN A 225 -24.03 19.91 -1.54
CA GLN A 225 -24.65 21.23 -1.63
C GLN A 225 -23.73 22.26 -2.29
N ARG A 226 -22.42 22.25 -1.94
CA ARG A 226 -21.44 23.20 -2.49
C ARG A 226 -21.25 23.04 -3.99
N PHE A 227 -21.28 21.81 -4.48
CA PHE A 227 -21.16 21.49 -5.89
C PHE A 227 -22.52 21.50 -6.65
N GLY A 228 -23.64 21.67 -5.94
CA GLY A 228 -24.97 21.59 -6.54
C GLY A 228 -25.31 20.21 -7.10
N LEU A 229 -24.80 19.17 -6.44
CA LEU A 229 -25.04 17.78 -6.87
C LEU A 229 -26.38 17.28 -6.31
N ASP A 230 -27.21 16.72 -7.17
CA ASP A 230 -28.45 16.01 -6.80
C ASP A 230 -28.09 14.52 -6.56
N CYS A 231 -27.69 14.20 -5.34
CA CYS A 231 -27.26 12.87 -4.93
C CYS A 231 -28.21 12.29 -3.87
N LYS A 232 -28.36 10.98 -3.89
CA LYS A 232 -28.97 10.24 -2.76
C LYS A 232 -28.07 10.39 -1.53
N GLU A 233 -28.67 10.23 -0.35
CA GLU A 233 -27.88 10.10 0.87
C GLU A 233 -26.85 8.97 0.75
N ALA A 234 -25.67 9.17 1.34
CA ALA A 234 -24.62 8.16 1.37
C ALA A 234 -25.11 6.92 2.11
N ASP A 235 -25.01 5.76 1.48
CA ASP A 235 -25.22 4.45 2.11
C ASP A 235 -23.89 3.96 2.68
N LEU A 236 -23.81 3.84 3.99
CA LEU A 236 -22.64 3.36 4.71
C LEU A 236 -22.82 1.96 5.33
N THR A 237 -23.87 1.23 4.92
CA THR A 237 -24.20 -0.09 5.48
C THR A 237 -23.01 -1.07 5.45
N GLU A 238 -22.27 -1.11 4.34
CA GLU A 238 -21.07 -1.95 4.23
C GLU A 238 -19.95 -1.48 5.16
N TRP A 239 -19.75 -0.17 5.30
CA TRP A 239 -18.74 0.40 6.20
C TRP A 239 -19.08 0.15 7.66
N ASP A 240 -20.35 0.27 8.03
CA ASP A 240 -20.82 -0.03 9.39
C ASP A 240 -20.65 -1.53 9.70
N ALA A 241 -20.90 -2.42 8.73
CA ALA A 241 -20.64 -3.85 8.90
C ALA A 241 -19.15 -4.14 9.11
N VAL A 242 -18.26 -3.51 8.34
CA VAL A 242 -16.79 -3.61 8.50
C VAL A 242 -16.38 -3.12 9.89
N ALA A 243 -16.87 -1.95 10.31
CA ALA A 243 -16.57 -1.38 11.62
C ALA A 243 -17.05 -2.29 12.76
N GLN A 244 -18.28 -2.80 12.66
CA GLN A 244 -18.84 -3.73 13.65
C GLN A 244 -18.03 -5.04 13.75
N ALA A 245 -17.64 -5.62 12.63
CA ALA A 245 -16.84 -6.84 12.62
C ALA A 245 -15.44 -6.63 13.24
N LYS A 246 -14.84 -5.45 12.98
CA LYS A 246 -13.53 -5.06 13.56
C LYS A 246 -13.60 -4.84 15.06
N LEU A 247 -14.65 -4.17 15.55
CA LEU A 247 -14.80 -3.81 16.96
C LEU A 247 -15.36 -4.94 17.83
N ASN A 248 -16.09 -5.89 17.21
CA ASN A 248 -16.75 -6.98 17.94
C ASN A 248 -16.33 -8.36 17.40
N PRO A 249 -15.03 -8.72 17.46
CA PRO A 249 -14.58 -10.04 17.05
C PRO A 249 -15.14 -11.13 17.96
N LYS A 250 -15.40 -12.31 17.40
CA LYS A 250 -15.96 -13.46 18.12
C LYS A 250 -14.87 -14.43 18.59
N ARG A 251 -13.67 -14.31 18.09
CA ARG A 251 -12.51 -15.17 18.38
C ARG A 251 -11.21 -14.43 18.15
N GLU A 252 -10.11 -15.00 18.57
CA GLU A 252 -8.78 -14.44 18.39
C GLU A 252 -7.83 -15.51 17.85
N VAL A 253 -6.86 -15.08 17.04
CA VAL A 253 -5.72 -15.90 16.58
C VAL A 253 -4.44 -15.09 16.68
N THR A 254 -3.32 -15.77 16.84
CA THR A 254 -1.98 -15.16 16.87
C THR A 254 -1.18 -15.59 15.65
N ILE A 255 -0.79 -14.63 14.80
CA ILE A 255 0.01 -14.86 13.60
C ILE A 255 1.42 -14.31 13.86
N ALA A 256 2.46 -15.14 13.70
CA ALA A 256 3.82 -14.64 13.66
C ALA A 256 4.12 -14.08 12.27
N MET A 257 4.52 -12.82 12.20
CA MET A 257 5.09 -12.20 10.99
C MET A 257 6.62 -12.14 11.17
N VAL A 258 7.34 -12.95 10.37
CA VAL A 258 8.80 -13.09 10.47
C VAL A 258 9.48 -12.42 9.29
N GLY A 259 10.13 -11.31 9.53
CA GLY A 259 10.72 -10.51 8.45
C GLY A 259 11.89 -9.65 8.90
N LYS A 260 12.18 -8.60 8.14
CA LYS A 260 13.15 -7.55 8.46
C LYS A 260 12.42 -6.30 8.93
N TYR A 261 13.10 -5.46 9.71
CA TYR A 261 12.55 -4.15 10.10
C TYR A 261 11.20 -4.24 10.84
N MET A 262 11.03 -5.26 11.68
CA MET A 262 9.78 -5.49 12.41
C MET A 262 9.44 -4.40 13.43
N GLU A 263 10.36 -3.47 13.71
CA GLU A 263 10.10 -2.25 14.48
C GLU A 263 9.42 -1.14 13.65
N LEU A 264 9.46 -1.25 12.31
CA LEU A 264 8.92 -0.26 11.37
C LEU A 264 7.65 -0.80 10.72
N LEU A 265 6.55 -0.79 11.44
CA LEU A 265 5.27 -1.37 10.99
C LEU A 265 4.73 -0.74 9.70
N ASP A 266 5.02 0.52 9.46
CA ASP A 266 4.62 1.20 8.22
C ASP A 266 5.26 0.60 6.96
N ALA A 267 6.37 -0.14 7.09
CA ALA A 267 6.98 -0.87 5.97
C ALA A 267 6.12 -2.04 5.47
N TYR A 268 5.16 -2.51 6.29
CA TYR A 268 4.27 -3.64 6.01
C TYR A 268 2.79 -3.25 6.07
N LYS A 269 2.48 -1.98 5.81
CA LYS A 269 1.14 -1.42 6.02
C LYS A 269 0.05 -2.19 5.29
N SER A 270 0.20 -2.43 3.99
CA SER A 270 -0.78 -3.18 3.21
C SER A 270 -0.95 -4.62 3.70
N LEU A 271 0.14 -5.26 4.14
CA LEU A 271 0.11 -6.62 4.65
C LEU A 271 -0.64 -6.71 6.00
N ILE A 272 -0.37 -5.78 6.91
CA ILE A 272 -1.08 -5.66 8.20
C ILE A 272 -2.58 -5.42 7.96
N GLU A 273 -2.92 -4.53 7.02
CA GLU A 273 -4.31 -4.30 6.63
C GLU A 273 -4.95 -5.55 6.01
N ALA A 274 -4.26 -6.26 5.10
CA ALA A 274 -4.79 -7.46 4.45
C ALA A 274 -5.13 -8.57 5.46
N ILE A 275 -4.26 -8.80 6.45
CA ILE A 275 -4.53 -9.73 7.55
C ILE A 275 -5.74 -9.26 8.37
N SER A 276 -5.83 -7.96 8.65
CA SER A 276 -6.96 -7.36 9.36
C SER A 276 -8.27 -7.52 8.58
N HIS A 277 -8.24 -7.35 7.25
CA HIS A 277 -9.41 -7.54 6.38
C HIS A 277 -9.93 -8.99 6.45
N ALA A 278 -9.02 -9.98 6.40
CA ALA A 278 -9.40 -11.39 6.58
C ALA A 278 -10.00 -11.65 7.96
N GLY A 279 -9.44 -11.02 9.00
CA GLY A 279 -10.01 -11.05 10.34
C GLY A 279 -11.43 -10.44 10.41
N ILE A 280 -11.67 -9.32 9.72
CA ILE A 280 -12.99 -8.70 9.62
C ILE A 280 -13.99 -9.66 8.97
N LYS A 281 -13.63 -10.29 7.86
CA LYS A 281 -14.49 -11.25 7.16
C LYS A 281 -14.89 -12.45 8.02
N SER A 282 -13.99 -12.93 8.89
CA SER A 282 -14.22 -14.09 9.76
C SER A 282 -14.64 -13.71 11.18
N TYR A 283 -14.88 -12.42 11.49
CA TYR A 283 -15.12 -11.92 12.85
C TYR A 283 -14.03 -12.37 13.84
N THR A 284 -12.78 -12.39 13.39
CA THR A 284 -11.61 -12.83 14.15
C THR A 284 -10.67 -11.67 14.41
N LYS A 285 -10.29 -11.46 15.66
CA LYS A 285 -9.20 -10.56 16.01
C LYS A 285 -7.88 -11.25 15.71
N VAL A 286 -7.10 -10.69 14.80
CA VAL A 286 -5.77 -11.18 14.50
C VAL A 286 -4.75 -10.40 15.33
N ASN A 287 -4.08 -11.08 16.23
CA ASN A 287 -2.95 -10.56 17.00
C ASN A 287 -1.66 -10.89 16.23
N THR A 288 -0.95 -9.89 15.75
CA THR A 288 0.30 -10.09 15.00
C THR A 288 1.48 -10.01 15.96
N ARG A 289 2.28 -11.09 16.02
CA ARG A 289 3.57 -11.12 16.70
C ARG A 289 4.66 -10.84 15.67
N TYR A 290 5.28 -9.68 15.76
CA TYR A 290 6.38 -9.28 14.89
C TYR A 290 7.69 -9.83 15.41
N ILE A 291 8.41 -10.59 14.56
CA ILE A 291 9.67 -11.26 14.93
C ILE A 291 10.71 -10.92 13.87
N ASP A 292 11.85 -10.37 14.30
CA ASP A 292 12.97 -10.16 13.37
C ASP A 292 13.60 -11.52 13.02
N ALA A 293 13.85 -11.73 11.72
CA ALA A 293 14.42 -12.97 11.24
C ALA A 293 15.83 -13.22 11.79
N GLU A 294 16.61 -12.18 12.12
CA GLU A 294 17.93 -12.30 12.77
C GLU A 294 17.80 -12.81 14.22
N ASP A 295 16.69 -12.50 14.90
CA ASP A 295 16.43 -13.08 16.22
C ASP A 295 16.19 -14.59 16.14
N ILE A 296 15.53 -15.08 15.09
CA ILE A 296 15.41 -16.53 14.85
C ILE A 296 16.77 -17.17 14.59
N GLU A 297 17.68 -16.49 13.89
CA GLU A 297 19.04 -17.01 13.66
C GLU A 297 19.82 -17.19 14.95
N THR A 298 19.71 -16.24 15.87
CA THR A 298 20.50 -16.15 17.09
C THR A 298 19.87 -16.84 18.29
N GLN A 299 18.55 -16.74 18.48
CA GLN A 299 17.81 -17.25 19.65
C GLN A 299 17.02 -18.54 19.33
N GLY A 300 16.87 -18.87 18.04
CA GLY A 300 16.22 -20.08 17.58
C GLY A 300 14.70 -19.96 17.42
N VAL A 301 14.10 -21.04 16.95
CA VAL A 301 12.68 -21.12 16.58
C VAL A 301 11.70 -21.16 17.78
N SER A 302 12.22 -21.18 19.02
CA SER A 302 11.38 -21.11 20.24
C SER A 302 10.53 -19.82 20.30
N LEU A 303 10.97 -18.74 19.61
CA LEU A 303 10.21 -17.51 19.48
C LEU A 303 8.87 -17.70 18.74
N LEU A 304 8.72 -18.78 17.96
CA LEU A 304 7.51 -19.14 17.23
C LEU A 304 6.54 -19.99 18.06
N ALA A 305 6.87 -20.33 19.31
CA ALA A 305 6.02 -21.16 20.12
C ALA A 305 4.66 -20.50 20.41
N GLY A 306 3.58 -21.30 20.28
CA GLY A 306 2.22 -20.87 20.61
C GLY A 306 1.60 -19.88 19.62
N VAL A 307 2.06 -19.82 18.37
CA VAL A 307 1.37 -19.10 17.29
C VAL A 307 0.47 -20.05 16.52
N ASP A 308 -0.64 -19.52 16.01
CA ASP A 308 -1.63 -20.27 15.26
C ASP A 308 -1.29 -20.35 13.77
N ALA A 309 -0.51 -19.38 13.25
CA ALA A 309 -0.03 -19.38 11.88
C ALA A 309 1.25 -18.53 11.74
N ILE A 310 1.97 -18.72 10.63
CA ILE A 310 3.23 -18.04 10.33
C ILE A 310 3.16 -17.40 8.95
N LEU A 311 3.54 -16.12 8.86
CA LEU A 311 3.65 -15.36 7.64
C LEU A 311 5.08 -14.86 7.46
N VAL A 312 5.66 -15.13 6.28
CA VAL A 312 6.96 -14.57 5.88
C VAL A 312 6.74 -13.60 4.72
N PRO A 313 6.91 -12.29 4.94
CA PRO A 313 6.65 -11.25 3.95
C PRO A 313 7.75 -11.15 2.89
N GLY A 314 7.48 -10.33 1.87
CA GLY A 314 8.45 -9.91 0.87
C GLY A 314 9.62 -9.13 1.47
N GLY A 315 10.70 -9.05 0.73
CA GLY A 315 11.92 -8.33 1.09
C GLY A 315 13.03 -8.54 0.06
N PHE A 316 14.16 -7.89 0.28
CA PHE A 316 15.35 -8.00 -0.57
C PHE A 316 16.60 -8.20 0.28
N GLY A 317 17.64 -8.86 -0.30
CA GLY A 317 18.96 -9.02 0.27
C GLY A 317 19.06 -10.11 1.33
N GLU A 318 20.30 -10.53 1.60
CA GLU A 318 20.68 -11.72 2.35
C GLU A 318 20.36 -11.69 3.85
N ARG A 319 20.30 -10.50 4.47
CA ARG A 319 20.14 -10.35 5.93
C ARG A 319 18.88 -11.06 6.45
N GLY A 320 19.00 -11.92 7.45
CA GLY A 320 17.92 -12.66 8.09
C GLY A 320 17.33 -13.78 7.21
N THR A 321 18.02 -14.21 6.14
CA THR A 321 17.49 -15.24 5.24
C THR A 321 17.49 -16.61 5.89
N GLU A 322 18.56 -16.98 6.61
CA GLU A 322 18.62 -18.27 7.31
C GLU A 322 17.58 -18.36 8.44
N GLY A 323 17.27 -17.26 9.11
CA GLY A 323 16.19 -17.20 10.09
C GLY A 323 14.83 -17.46 9.46
N LYS A 324 14.57 -16.91 8.27
CA LYS A 324 13.34 -17.18 7.51
C LYS A 324 13.28 -18.64 7.05
N ILE A 325 14.39 -19.23 6.57
CA ILE A 325 14.45 -20.64 6.19
C ILE A 325 14.14 -21.54 7.38
N LYS A 326 14.75 -21.28 8.56
CA LYS A 326 14.42 -21.99 9.80
C LYS A 326 12.94 -21.83 10.21
N THR A 327 12.37 -20.66 9.97
CA THR A 327 10.94 -20.38 10.22
C THR A 327 10.05 -21.23 9.33
N VAL A 328 10.36 -21.33 8.03
CA VAL A 328 9.65 -22.19 7.08
C VAL A 328 9.74 -23.66 7.50
N GLN A 329 10.93 -24.12 7.85
CA GLN A 329 11.15 -25.47 8.33
C GLN A 329 10.28 -25.77 9.58
N TYR A 330 10.27 -24.85 10.53
CA TYR A 330 9.44 -24.98 11.72
C TYR A 330 7.95 -25.07 11.38
N ALA A 331 7.45 -24.22 10.48
CA ALA A 331 6.06 -24.25 10.03
C ALA A 331 5.71 -25.60 9.36
N ARG A 332 6.55 -26.07 8.43
CA ARG A 332 6.35 -27.31 7.69
C ARG A 332 6.35 -28.53 8.61
N GLU A 333 7.36 -28.65 9.49
CA GLU A 333 7.50 -29.83 10.37
C GLU A 333 6.45 -29.89 11.47
N ASN A 334 6.03 -28.74 12.01
CA ASN A 334 5.03 -28.66 13.07
C ASN A 334 3.59 -28.50 12.54
N LYS A 335 3.40 -28.56 11.20
CA LYS A 335 2.09 -28.43 10.56
C LYS A 335 1.35 -27.13 10.91
N ILE A 336 2.10 -26.04 11.11
CA ILE A 336 1.54 -24.72 11.39
C ILE A 336 1.22 -24.02 10.05
N PRO A 337 0.00 -23.51 9.85
CA PRO A 337 -0.37 -22.77 8.64
C PRO A 337 0.68 -21.74 8.25
N TYR A 338 1.09 -21.75 6.97
CA TYR A 338 2.17 -20.91 6.44
C TYR A 338 1.74 -20.13 5.21
N LEU A 339 1.99 -18.81 5.23
CA LEU A 339 1.86 -17.95 4.06
C LEU A 339 3.22 -17.31 3.75
N GLY A 340 3.78 -17.58 2.56
CA GLY A 340 5.00 -16.94 2.06
C GLY A 340 4.68 -15.98 0.92
N ILE A 341 5.14 -14.72 1.00
CA ILE A 341 4.90 -13.70 -0.01
C ILE A 341 6.23 -13.26 -0.60
N CYS A 342 6.37 -13.29 -1.94
CA CYS A 342 7.54 -12.85 -2.69
C CYS A 342 8.82 -13.56 -2.20
N LEU A 343 9.69 -12.89 -1.44
CA LEU A 343 10.83 -13.53 -0.79
C LEU A 343 10.39 -14.69 0.12
N GLY A 344 9.23 -14.61 0.76
CA GLY A 344 8.67 -15.68 1.57
C GLY A 344 8.43 -16.97 0.77
N MET A 345 8.01 -16.88 -0.50
CA MET A 345 7.93 -18.02 -1.40
C MET A 345 9.32 -18.54 -1.77
N GLN A 346 10.24 -17.66 -2.08
CA GLN A 346 11.61 -18.03 -2.48
C GLN A 346 12.32 -18.80 -1.36
N VAL A 347 12.25 -18.34 -0.11
CA VAL A 347 12.84 -19.06 1.03
C VAL A 347 12.12 -20.38 1.32
N ALA A 348 10.81 -20.49 1.00
CA ALA A 348 10.08 -21.76 1.12
C ALA A 348 10.58 -22.79 0.09
N VAL A 349 10.85 -22.38 -1.14
CA VAL A 349 11.45 -23.24 -2.17
C VAL A 349 12.87 -23.68 -1.77
N ILE A 350 13.69 -22.75 -1.24
CA ILE A 350 15.04 -23.05 -0.77
C ILE A 350 15.00 -24.05 0.41
N GLU A 351 14.12 -23.83 1.39
CA GLU A 351 13.95 -24.73 2.53
C GLU A 351 13.57 -26.13 2.07
N PHE A 352 12.57 -26.23 1.19
CA PHE A 352 12.10 -27.50 0.66
C PHE A 352 13.21 -28.23 -0.12
N ALA A 353 13.95 -27.51 -0.94
CA ALA A 353 15.08 -28.05 -1.69
C ALA A 353 16.18 -28.60 -0.75
N ARG A 354 16.52 -27.88 0.33
CA ARG A 354 17.54 -28.31 1.29
C ARG A 354 17.11 -29.51 2.12
N ASN A 355 15.92 -29.45 2.71
CA ASN A 355 15.52 -30.36 3.78
C ASN A 355 14.60 -31.51 3.32
N VAL A 356 13.96 -31.39 2.14
CA VAL A 356 13.11 -32.43 1.58
C VAL A 356 13.73 -33.07 0.33
N ALA A 357 14.20 -32.27 -0.64
CA ALA A 357 14.87 -32.80 -1.82
C ALA A 357 16.34 -33.20 -1.59
N GLY A 358 16.94 -32.78 -0.44
CA GLY A 358 18.28 -33.19 -0.01
C GLY A 358 19.44 -32.40 -0.64
N TRP A 359 19.18 -31.23 -1.22
CA TRP A 359 20.22 -30.37 -1.80
C TRP A 359 20.69 -29.33 -0.77
N SER A 360 21.59 -29.74 0.09
CA SER A 360 22.03 -28.95 1.25
C SER A 360 22.62 -27.57 0.91
N ASP A 361 23.07 -27.38 -0.32
CA ASP A 361 23.63 -26.13 -0.87
C ASP A 361 22.58 -25.31 -1.65
N ALA A 362 21.31 -25.74 -1.71
CA ALA A 362 20.28 -24.99 -2.44
C ALA A 362 20.15 -23.56 -1.93
N ASN A 363 20.14 -22.60 -2.87
CA ASN A 363 20.12 -21.19 -2.54
C ASN A 363 19.49 -20.33 -3.64
N SER A 364 19.40 -19.02 -3.39
CA SER A 364 19.14 -18.02 -4.41
C SER A 364 20.46 -17.46 -4.96
N SER A 365 20.54 -17.18 -6.25
CA SER A 365 21.67 -16.45 -6.84
C SER A 365 21.79 -15.01 -6.31
N GLU A 366 20.76 -14.47 -5.63
CA GLU A 366 20.82 -13.20 -4.89
C GLU A 366 21.76 -13.30 -3.67
N PHE A 367 21.80 -14.46 -3.02
CA PHE A 367 22.53 -14.65 -1.76
C PHE A 367 23.85 -15.37 -1.97
N ASP A 368 23.88 -16.38 -2.84
CA ASP A 368 25.08 -17.13 -3.21
C ASP A 368 25.04 -17.54 -4.69
N ALA A 369 25.67 -16.74 -5.51
CA ALA A 369 25.76 -17.01 -6.97
C ALA A 369 26.63 -18.24 -7.30
N ASN A 370 27.42 -18.77 -6.34
CA ASN A 370 28.30 -19.94 -6.55
C ASN A 370 27.65 -21.28 -6.15
N SER A 371 26.43 -21.25 -5.57
CA SER A 371 25.71 -22.47 -5.23
C SER A 371 25.45 -23.30 -6.51
N LYS A 372 25.62 -24.63 -6.41
CA LYS A 372 25.30 -25.55 -7.52
C LYS A 372 23.81 -25.68 -7.76
N HIS A 373 23.02 -25.50 -6.71
CA HIS A 373 21.56 -25.58 -6.78
C HIS A 373 20.95 -24.21 -6.53
N CYS A 374 21.16 -23.26 -7.47
CA CYS A 374 20.45 -21.98 -7.44
C CYS A 374 18.98 -22.19 -7.85
N VAL A 375 18.16 -22.68 -6.89
CA VAL A 375 16.73 -22.96 -7.10
C VAL A 375 15.89 -21.70 -7.29
N VAL A 376 16.45 -20.54 -6.95
CA VAL A 376 15.93 -19.21 -7.22
C VAL A 376 17.00 -18.42 -7.96
N GLY A 377 16.66 -17.79 -9.07
CA GLY A 377 17.64 -17.08 -9.91
C GLY A 377 17.09 -15.79 -10.50
N LEU A 378 18.00 -14.96 -11.01
CA LEU A 378 17.65 -13.74 -11.74
C LEU A 378 16.96 -14.10 -13.04
N ILE A 379 15.91 -13.37 -13.42
CA ILE A 379 15.31 -13.51 -14.76
C ILE A 379 16.29 -12.92 -15.77
N THR A 380 16.87 -13.77 -16.61
CA THR A 380 17.88 -13.41 -17.59
C THR A 380 17.34 -13.13 -18.99
N GLU A 381 16.09 -13.55 -19.25
CA GLU A 381 15.45 -13.41 -20.56
C GLU A 381 14.06 -12.78 -20.38
N TRP A 382 13.83 -11.65 -21.04
CA TRP A 382 12.54 -10.97 -21.08
C TRP A 382 12.07 -10.84 -22.53
N THR A 383 10.76 -11.05 -22.70
CA THR A 383 10.08 -10.62 -23.92
C THR A 383 9.45 -9.25 -23.63
N ASP A 384 9.82 -8.20 -24.36
CA ASP A 384 9.18 -6.89 -24.27
C ASP A 384 7.74 -6.94 -24.82
N GLU A 385 6.96 -5.87 -24.65
CA GLU A 385 5.59 -5.77 -25.19
C GLU A 385 5.52 -5.91 -26.72
N ALA A 386 6.65 -5.88 -27.43
CA ALA A 386 6.77 -6.06 -28.86
C ALA A 386 7.26 -7.47 -29.29
N GLY A 387 7.52 -8.36 -28.29
CA GLY A 387 7.94 -9.74 -28.56
C GLY A 387 9.44 -9.93 -28.80
N HIS A 388 10.30 -8.94 -28.46
CA HIS A 388 11.74 -9.08 -28.56
C HIS A 388 12.31 -9.66 -27.26
N ILE A 389 13.18 -10.67 -27.38
CA ILE A 389 13.94 -11.23 -26.26
C ILE A 389 15.13 -10.31 -25.97
N GLU A 390 15.06 -9.53 -24.89
CA GLU A 390 16.22 -8.82 -24.37
C GLU A 390 17.05 -9.74 -23.48
N GLN A 391 18.20 -10.20 -23.98
CA GLN A 391 19.22 -10.84 -23.14
C GLN A 391 19.90 -9.77 -22.28
N ARG A 392 19.72 -9.85 -20.97
CA ARG A 392 20.35 -8.91 -20.03
C ARG A 392 21.45 -9.62 -19.26
N SER A 393 22.66 -9.07 -19.35
CA SER A 393 23.82 -9.52 -18.58
C SER A 393 23.84 -8.87 -17.20
N GLU A 394 24.53 -9.48 -16.22
CA GLU A 394 24.73 -8.97 -14.86
C GLU A 394 25.24 -7.50 -14.74
N GLY A 395 25.70 -6.91 -15.83
CA GLY A 395 26.17 -5.51 -15.88
C GLY A 395 25.14 -4.50 -16.41
N SER A 396 23.92 -4.91 -16.78
CA SER A 396 22.86 -3.98 -17.18
C SER A 396 22.24 -3.28 -15.97
N ASP A 397 21.73 -2.06 -16.19
CA ASP A 397 21.10 -1.27 -15.13
C ASP A 397 20.00 -2.08 -14.43
N LEU A 398 20.28 -2.52 -13.19
CA LEU A 398 19.41 -3.38 -12.38
C LEU A 398 18.01 -2.80 -12.15
N GLY A 399 17.81 -1.49 -12.37
CA GLY A 399 16.49 -0.85 -12.25
C GLY A 399 15.48 -1.32 -13.30
N GLY A 400 15.94 -1.83 -14.46
CA GLY A 400 15.09 -2.25 -15.57
C GLY A 400 14.72 -3.75 -15.59
N THR A 401 15.16 -4.57 -14.63
CA THR A 401 14.92 -6.02 -14.61
C THR A 401 13.79 -6.45 -13.67
N MET A 402 13.11 -5.53 -13.02
CA MET A 402 12.08 -5.83 -12.04
C MET A 402 10.72 -6.08 -12.72
N ARG A 403 10.05 -7.19 -12.38
CA ARG A 403 8.63 -7.36 -12.69
C ARG A 403 7.84 -6.44 -11.76
N LEU A 404 7.10 -5.54 -12.35
CA LEU A 404 6.33 -4.52 -11.65
C LEU A 404 4.89 -4.45 -12.16
N GLY A 405 3.94 -4.29 -11.21
CA GLY A 405 2.54 -4.11 -11.53
C GLY A 405 1.77 -5.40 -11.74
N ALA A 406 0.57 -5.28 -12.28
CA ALA A 406 -0.36 -6.37 -12.44
C ALA A 406 0.09 -7.38 -13.50
N GLN A 407 0.09 -8.66 -13.13
CA GLN A 407 0.37 -9.79 -14.02
C GLN A 407 -0.68 -10.87 -13.82
N GLN A 408 -0.99 -11.59 -14.86
CA GLN A 408 -1.92 -12.71 -14.79
C GLN A 408 -1.21 -14.01 -14.39
N CYS A 409 -1.85 -14.75 -13.49
CA CYS A 409 -1.41 -16.07 -13.06
C CYS A 409 -2.53 -17.08 -13.28
N ARG A 410 -2.21 -18.22 -13.89
CA ARG A 410 -3.11 -19.37 -14.04
C ARG A 410 -2.95 -20.29 -12.85
N LEU A 411 -4.05 -20.61 -12.19
CA LEU A 411 -4.09 -21.49 -11.03
C LEU A 411 -4.38 -22.92 -11.46
N GLN A 412 -3.80 -23.88 -10.74
CA GLN A 412 -4.08 -25.29 -10.94
C GLN A 412 -5.41 -25.64 -10.27
N GLU A 413 -6.34 -26.21 -11.02
CA GLU A 413 -7.62 -26.67 -10.51
C GLU A 413 -7.45 -27.64 -9.31
N GLY A 414 -8.25 -27.45 -8.27
CA GLY A 414 -8.22 -28.26 -7.06
C GLY A 414 -7.05 -27.95 -6.10
N SER A 415 -6.20 -26.95 -6.39
CA SER A 415 -5.19 -26.44 -5.46
C SER A 415 -5.83 -25.63 -4.31
N LEU A 416 -5.11 -25.41 -3.21
CA LEU A 416 -5.54 -24.50 -2.15
C LEU A 416 -5.69 -23.08 -2.67
N ALA A 417 -4.75 -22.64 -3.52
CA ALA A 417 -4.83 -21.35 -4.18
C ALA A 417 -6.12 -21.21 -5.00
N HIS A 418 -6.45 -22.21 -5.85
CA HIS A 418 -7.69 -22.20 -6.61
C HIS A 418 -8.94 -22.17 -5.74
N GLN A 419 -8.93 -22.89 -4.60
CA GLN A 419 -10.02 -22.87 -3.62
C GLN A 419 -10.18 -21.49 -2.97
N CYS A 420 -9.07 -20.80 -2.66
CA CYS A 420 -9.08 -19.46 -2.07
C CYS A 420 -9.60 -18.40 -3.04
N TYR A 421 -9.14 -18.41 -4.28
CA TYR A 421 -9.51 -17.40 -5.29
C TYR A 421 -10.83 -17.71 -6.01
N GLN A 422 -11.22 -18.97 -6.12
CA GLN A 422 -12.39 -19.45 -6.87
C GLN A 422 -12.39 -18.99 -8.34
N GLN A 423 -11.20 -18.90 -8.94
CA GLN A 423 -10.94 -18.46 -10.30
C GLN A 423 -9.78 -19.24 -10.91
N ASP A 424 -9.85 -19.55 -12.21
CA ASP A 424 -8.77 -20.24 -12.93
C ASP A 424 -7.60 -19.33 -13.26
N VAL A 425 -7.89 -18.02 -13.45
CA VAL A 425 -6.90 -16.98 -13.76
C VAL A 425 -7.12 -15.81 -12.82
N ILE A 426 -6.05 -15.43 -12.15
CA ILE A 426 -6.03 -14.27 -11.26
C ILE A 426 -5.10 -13.18 -11.79
N THR A 427 -5.28 -11.97 -11.31
CA THR A 427 -4.41 -10.82 -11.63
C THR A 427 -3.90 -10.22 -10.34
N GLU A 428 -2.58 -10.30 -10.12
CA GLU A 428 -1.93 -9.81 -8.91
C GLU A 428 -0.74 -8.93 -9.24
N ARG A 429 -0.30 -8.10 -8.27
CA ARG A 429 0.78 -7.15 -8.47
C ARG A 429 2.12 -7.74 -8.06
N HIS A 430 3.12 -7.54 -8.89
CA HIS A 430 4.49 -8.01 -8.71
C HIS A 430 5.44 -6.88 -8.38
N ARG A 431 6.49 -7.21 -7.61
CA ARG A 431 7.63 -6.35 -7.30
C ARG A 431 8.84 -7.20 -6.95
N HIS A 432 9.44 -7.85 -7.92
CA HIS A 432 10.59 -8.74 -7.68
C HIS A 432 11.47 -8.87 -8.92
N ARG A 433 12.69 -9.41 -8.74
CA ARG A 433 13.69 -9.66 -9.79
C ARG A 433 14.05 -11.12 -9.91
N TYR A 434 13.93 -11.87 -8.82
CA TYR A 434 14.30 -13.26 -8.73
C TYR A 434 13.07 -14.13 -8.81
N GLU A 435 13.23 -15.29 -9.47
CA GLU A 435 12.16 -16.26 -9.74
C GLU A 435 12.63 -17.66 -9.43
N VAL A 436 11.70 -18.59 -9.24
CA VAL A 436 12.02 -20.01 -9.15
C VAL A 436 12.66 -20.49 -10.46
N ASN A 437 13.81 -21.16 -10.36
CA ASN A 437 14.54 -21.65 -11.51
C ASN A 437 13.88 -22.91 -12.07
N ASN A 438 13.37 -22.82 -13.28
CA ASN A 438 12.65 -23.92 -13.96
C ASN A 438 13.48 -25.19 -14.12
N THR A 439 14.81 -25.12 -14.13
CA THR A 439 15.70 -26.29 -14.23
C THR A 439 15.47 -27.29 -13.10
N PHE A 440 15.01 -26.82 -11.93
CA PHE A 440 14.81 -27.65 -10.75
C PHE A 440 13.34 -28.01 -10.47
N VAL A 441 12.39 -27.46 -11.22
CA VAL A 441 10.95 -27.60 -10.97
C VAL A 441 10.52 -29.07 -10.98
N GLU A 442 10.85 -29.82 -12.01
CA GLU A 442 10.44 -31.23 -12.14
C GLU A 442 10.96 -32.09 -10.96
N GLN A 443 12.19 -31.85 -10.53
CA GLN A 443 12.78 -32.57 -9.42
C GLN A 443 12.14 -32.20 -8.06
N LEU A 444 11.76 -30.93 -7.87
CA LEU A 444 11.04 -30.47 -6.70
C LEU A 444 9.59 -31.01 -6.67
N GLU A 445 8.94 -31.13 -7.84
CA GLU A 445 7.62 -31.78 -7.94
C GLU A 445 7.69 -33.25 -7.56
N VAL A 446 8.68 -33.98 -8.02
CA VAL A 446 8.93 -35.38 -7.63
C VAL A 446 9.16 -35.50 -6.13
N ALA A 447 9.81 -34.51 -5.50
CA ALA A 447 10.02 -34.47 -4.05
C ALA A 447 8.73 -34.09 -3.27
N GLY A 448 7.67 -33.63 -3.94
CA GLY A 448 6.36 -33.34 -3.34
C GLY A 448 6.01 -31.85 -3.21
N LEU A 449 6.81 -30.93 -3.77
CA LEU A 449 6.42 -29.52 -3.87
C LEU A 449 5.45 -29.35 -5.04
N LYS A 450 4.29 -28.76 -4.78
CA LYS A 450 3.25 -28.51 -5.78
C LYS A 450 3.38 -27.09 -6.33
N PHE A 451 3.44 -26.92 -7.65
CA PHE A 451 3.44 -25.63 -8.31
C PHE A 451 2.01 -25.28 -8.75
N SER A 452 1.29 -24.60 -7.87
CA SER A 452 -0.15 -24.36 -8.02
C SER A 452 -0.52 -23.11 -8.80
N GLY A 453 0.45 -22.24 -9.13
CA GLY A 453 0.26 -21.08 -9.99
C GLY A 453 1.40 -20.87 -10.95
N ARG A 454 1.09 -20.49 -12.20
CA ARG A 454 2.07 -20.19 -13.25
C ARG A 454 1.65 -18.96 -14.06
N SER A 455 2.64 -18.26 -14.63
CA SER A 455 2.39 -17.21 -15.64
C SER A 455 1.56 -17.75 -16.81
N MET A 456 0.90 -16.87 -17.57
CA MET A 456 -0.01 -17.28 -18.65
C MET A 456 0.65 -18.10 -19.74
N ASP A 457 1.94 -17.87 -20.01
CA ASP A 457 2.77 -18.65 -20.93
C ASP A 457 3.32 -19.94 -20.30
N GLY A 458 3.11 -20.15 -19.00
CA GLY A 458 3.60 -21.29 -18.23
C GLY A 458 5.09 -21.26 -17.88
N SER A 459 5.79 -20.20 -18.25
CA SER A 459 7.26 -20.12 -18.11
C SER A 459 7.72 -19.80 -16.68
N LEU A 460 6.90 -19.13 -15.86
CA LEU A 460 7.26 -18.69 -14.51
C LEU A 460 6.38 -19.35 -13.47
N VAL A 461 6.99 -19.69 -12.33
CA VAL A 461 6.29 -20.19 -11.15
C VAL A 461 5.81 -19.03 -10.32
N GLU A 462 4.50 -18.96 -10.09
CA GLU A 462 3.86 -17.87 -9.34
C GLU A 462 3.39 -18.29 -7.95
N MET A 463 3.07 -19.59 -7.76
CA MET A 463 2.62 -20.11 -6.47
C MET A 463 3.12 -21.54 -6.24
N VAL A 464 3.40 -21.84 -4.95
CA VAL A 464 3.77 -23.18 -4.49
C VAL A 464 2.94 -23.59 -3.27
N GLU A 465 2.71 -24.90 -3.14
CA GLU A 465 1.98 -25.54 -2.05
C GLU A 465 2.67 -26.84 -1.60
N ILE A 466 2.45 -27.24 -0.34
CA ILE A 466 2.82 -28.56 0.17
C ILE A 466 1.53 -29.35 0.41
N ALA A 467 1.30 -30.42 -0.35
CA ALA A 467 0.04 -31.17 -0.35
C ALA A 467 -0.28 -31.82 1.01
N ASP A 468 0.72 -32.37 1.70
CA ASP A 468 0.55 -33.07 2.99
C ASP A 468 0.57 -32.11 4.20
N HIS A 469 0.37 -30.81 3.96
CA HIS A 469 0.29 -29.80 5.00
C HIS A 469 -1.13 -29.26 5.15
N PRO A 470 -1.64 -28.99 6.36
CA PRO A 470 -2.99 -28.47 6.56
C PRO A 470 -3.27 -27.21 5.75
N TRP A 471 -2.30 -26.27 5.72
CA TRP A 471 -2.34 -25.10 4.89
C TRP A 471 -0.91 -24.55 4.72
N PHE A 472 -0.33 -24.71 3.55
CA PHE A 472 0.99 -24.20 3.21
C PHE A 472 0.92 -23.65 1.77
N VAL A 473 0.89 -22.35 1.66
CA VAL A 473 0.80 -21.66 0.37
C VAL A 473 1.83 -20.54 0.34
N ALA A 474 2.49 -20.39 -0.78
CA ALA A 474 3.35 -19.24 -0.99
C ALA A 474 3.22 -18.72 -2.43
N CYS A 475 3.35 -17.39 -2.60
CA CYS A 475 3.18 -16.70 -3.87
C CYS A 475 4.33 -15.73 -4.17
N GLN A 476 4.64 -15.53 -5.46
CA GLN A 476 5.69 -14.63 -5.91
C GLN A 476 5.22 -13.17 -5.96
N PHE A 477 3.95 -12.96 -6.18
CA PHE A 477 3.28 -11.66 -6.20
C PHE A 477 2.93 -11.16 -4.79
N HIS A 478 2.37 -9.94 -4.73
CA HIS A 478 2.00 -9.22 -3.50
C HIS A 478 0.47 -9.09 -3.38
N PRO A 479 -0.24 -10.10 -2.86
CA PRO A 479 -1.70 -10.09 -2.74
C PRO A 479 -2.21 -9.04 -1.76
N GLU A 480 -1.35 -8.53 -0.88
CA GLU A 480 -1.70 -7.47 0.07
C GLU A 480 -2.11 -6.17 -0.61
N PHE A 481 -1.63 -5.90 -1.85
CA PHE A 481 -1.96 -4.69 -2.58
C PHE A 481 -3.38 -4.68 -3.16
N THR A 482 -4.02 -5.84 -3.26
CA THR A 482 -5.37 -5.97 -3.82
C THR A 482 -6.44 -6.24 -2.77
N SER A 483 -6.05 -6.41 -1.51
CA SER A 483 -6.96 -6.61 -0.39
C SER A 483 -7.71 -5.33 0.01
N THR A 484 -9.02 -5.44 0.24
CA THR A 484 -9.85 -4.31 0.69
C THR A 484 -10.70 -4.68 1.92
N PRO A 485 -11.09 -3.72 2.78
CA PRO A 485 -11.86 -4.03 3.99
C PRO A 485 -13.26 -4.56 3.70
N ARG A 486 -13.87 -4.15 2.57
CA ARG A 486 -15.23 -4.56 2.17
C ARG A 486 -15.24 -5.90 1.44
N ALA A 487 -14.36 -6.11 0.48
CA ALA A 487 -14.28 -7.34 -0.28
C ALA A 487 -13.45 -8.45 0.40
N GLY A 488 -12.42 -8.07 1.18
CA GLY A 488 -11.43 -9.01 1.70
C GLY A 488 -10.39 -9.38 0.62
N HIS A 489 -9.78 -10.56 0.78
CA HIS A 489 -8.92 -11.18 -0.22
C HIS A 489 -8.83 -12.69 0.06
N GLY A 490 -9.19 -13.52 -0.92
CA GLY A 490 -9.37 -14.97 -0.73
C GLY A 490 -8.16 -15.69 -0.13
N LEU A 491 -6.93 -15.32 -0.53
CA LEU A 491 -5.72 -15.95 0.00
C LEU A 491 -5.52 -15.66 1.50
N PHE A 492 -5.74 -14.41 1.93
CA PHE A 492 -5.64 -14.05 3.35
C PHE A 492 -6.81 -14.64 4.18
N GLU A 493 -8.00 -14.72 3.59
CA GLU A 493 -9.15 -15.37 4.25
C GLU A 493 -8.90 -16.87 4.46
N GLY A 494 -8.34 -17.54 3.46
CA GLY A 494 -7.91 -18.95 3.58
C GLY A 494 -6.84 -19.14 4.66
N PHE A 495 -5.85 -18.26 4.70
CA PHE A 495 -4.77 -18.30 5.68
C PHE A 495 -5.26 -18.07 7.12
N VAL A 496 -6.04 -17.02 7.36
CA VAL A 496 -6.64 -16.75 8.69
C VAL A 496 -7.63 -17.83 9.06
N GLY A 497 -8.40 -18.36 8.09
CA GLY A 497 -9.30 -19.48 8.28
C GLY A 497 -8.59 -20.75 8.79
N ALA A 498 -7.42 -21.04 8.23
CA ALA A 498 -6.59 -22.16 8.67
C ALA A 498 -6.00 -21.97 10.09
N ALA A 499 -5.76 -20.73 10.50
CA ALA A 499 -5.29 -20.42 11.86
C ALA A 499 -6.38 -20.57 12.94
N ILE A 500 -7.66 -20.66 12.54
CA ILE A 500 -8.80 -20.77 13.46
C ILE A 500 -9.06 -22.23 13.87
N ILE A 501 -8.61 -23.19 13.09
CA ILE A 501 -8.87 -24.62 13.25
C ILE A 501 -7.91 -25.22 14.27
#